data_71cbc816df09c987c8a5833d5da9a747
#
_entry.id   71cbc816df09c987c8a5833d5da9a747
#
_cell.length_a   1.000
_cell.length_b   1.000
_cell.length_c   1.000
_cell.angle_alpha   90.00
_cell.angle_beta   90.00
_cell.angle_gamma   90.00
#
_symmetry.space_group_name_H-M   'P 1'
#
loop_
_entity.id
_entity.type
_entity.pdbx_description
1 polymer ?
#
loop_
_entity_poly.entity_id
_entity_poly.type
_entity_poly.pdbx_seq_one_letter_code
_entity_poly.pdbx_strand_id
1 'polypeptide(L)'
;LGKDDIERRMIINTIGPVWDGNEVWMITAGGALFAAFPHVYATMFSSFYLALFLMLLALIGRGVAFEFRSKDESPVWRNTWDWLIFFGSVVPAFLWGVAVTNLLQGIMINEKMIYVGSFFDLLSPYTILGGLTFVFVFLFHGAMFLTLKTEAYLVLRSRNVALKCGALAILLFVACMMMTYTNTDLFSSIAAGSILTIAAVVFVIGYGLAWMKKYGLGFTCGALAIICTTVAFFVGLFPRLMVSSLNPDWSLTIYNAASTQYTLSIMTIAAIVFVPIVLVYQAWTYWVFRKRVTAKNLEY
;
A
#
# COMPACT_ATOMS: atom_id res chain seq x y z
N LEU A 1 -7.33 3.57 -18.76
CA LEU A 1 -6.81 4.90 -19.08
C LEU A 1 -6.27 4.96 -20.51
N GLY A 2 -5.28 4.16 -20.86
CA GLY A 2 -4.71 4.10 -22.21
C GLY A 2 -5.65 3.45 -23.21
N LYS A 3 -5.96 4.14 -24.31
CA LYS A 3 -6.85 3.65 -25.35
C LYS A 3 -6.09 2.92 -26.47
N ASP A 4 -4.90 3.38 -26.76
CA ASP A 4 -3.99 2.79 -27.73
C ASP A 4 -2.68 2.36 -27.08
N ASP A 5 -1.80 1.74 -27.86
CA ASP A 5 -0.55 1.21 -27.36
C ASP A 5 0.42 2.29 -26.88
N ILE A 6 0.49 3.42 -27.57
CA ILE A 6 1.36 4.55 -27.20
C ILE A 6 0.94 5.10 -25.83
N GLU A 7 -0.35 5.30 -25.60
CA GLU A 7 -0.88 5.77 -24.32
C GLU A 7 -0.58 4.79 -23.18
N ARG A 8 -0.73 3.48 -23.43
CA ARG A 8 -0.41 2.44 -22.42
C ARG A 8 1.07 2.44 -22.10
N ARG A 9 1.93 2.52 -23.09
CA ARG A 9 3.38 2.66 -22.89
C ARG A 9 3.72 3.95 -22.13
N MET A 10 3.11 5.09 -22.45
CA MET A 10 3.31 6.33 -21.70
C MET A 10 2.98 6.14 -20.22
N ILE A 11 1.87 5.47 -19.89
CA ILE A 11 1.49 5.20 -18.49
C ILE A 11 2.51 4.30 -17.80
N ILE A 12 2.94 3.22 -18.44
CA ILE A 12 3.95 2.28 -17.90
C ILE A 12 5.29 3.01 -17.67
N ASN A 13 5.73 3.83 -18.62
CA ASN A 13 6.97 4.60 -18.50
C ASN A 13 6.97 5.61 -17.33
N THR A 14 5.80 6.01 -16.80
CA THR A 14 5.76 6.89 -15.62
C THR A 14 6.29 6.21 -14.36
N ILE A 15 6.15 4.90 -14.26
CA ILE A 15 6.56 4.10 -13.10
C ILE A 15 7.80 3.24 -13.38
N GLY A 16 8.14 3.01 -14.65
CA GLY A 16 9.28 2.18 -15.06
C GLY A 16 10.56 2.46 -14.27
N PRO A 17 11.02 3.71 -14.13
CA PRO A 17 12.27 3.99 -13.42
C PRO A 17 12.20 3.86 -11.89
N VAL A 18 11.02 3.68 -11.27
CA VAL A 18 10.84 3.81 -9.82
C VAL A 18 10.10 2.63 -9.17
N TRP A 19 9.45 1.76 -9.94
CA TRP A 19 8.61 0.69 -9.39
C TRP A 19 9.40 -0.29 -8.52
N ASP A 20 10.57 -0.73 -8.96
CA ASP A 20 11.40 -1.70 -8.23
C ASP A 20 11.89 -1.12 -6.89
N GLY A 21 12.42 0.10 -6.92
CA GLY A 21 12.83 0.82 -5.70
C GLY A 21 11.69 1.05 -4.71
N ASN A 22 10.46 1.15 -5.16
CA ASN A 22 9.30 1.27 -4.28
C ASN A 22 8.89 -0.09 -3.69
N GLU A 23 8.94 -1.18 -4.46
CA GLU A 23 8.53 -2.51 -4.00
C GLU A 23 9.53 -3.13 -3.02
N VAL A 24 10.82 -2.80 -3.13
CA VAL A 24 11.86 -3.33 -2.25
C VAL A 24 11.65 -2.95 -0.78
N TRP A 25 10.94 -1.86 -0.48
CA TRP A 25 10.59 -1.49 0.90
C TRP A 25 9.75 -2.55 1.61
N MET A 26 8.91 -3.28 0.88
CA MET A 26 8.12 -4.37 1.45
C MET A 26 9.02 -5.53 1.92
N ILE A 27 10.02 -5.88 1.11
CA ILE A 27 11.00 -6.92 1.46
C ILE A 27 11.87 -6.45 2.63
N THR A 28 12.27 -5.18 2.62
CA THR A 28 13.04 -4.56 3.71
C THR A 28 12.23 -4.58 5.03
N ALA A 29 10.94 -4.25 4.97
CA ALA A 29 10.07 -4.30 6.15
C ALA A 29 9.94 -5.74 6.69
N GLY A 30 9.79 -6.75 5.80
CA GLY A 30 9.77 -8.16 6.19
C GLY A 30 11.06 -8.62 6.84
N GLY A 31 12.22 -8.24 6.29
CA GLY A 31 13.53 -8.53 6.87
C GLY A 31 13.76 -7.84 8.23
N ALA A 32 13.34 -6.58 8.34
CA ALA A 32 13.41 -5.84 9.61
C ALA A 32 12.49 -6.47 10.68
N LEU A 33 11.29 -6.88 10.28
CA LEU A 33 10.36 -7.58 11.17
C LEU A 33 10.94 -8.92 11.66
N PHE A 34 11.55 -9.69 10.75
CA PHE A 34 12.22 -10.95 11.09
C PHE A 34 13.31 -10.76 12.14
N ALA A 35 14.14 -9.74 12.00
CA ALA A 35 15.26 -9.49 12.90
C ALA A 35 14.81 -8.85 14.22
N ALA A 36 13.87 -7.89 14.21
CA ALA A 36 13.42 -7.18 15.41
C ALA A 36 12.37 -7.94 16.21
N PHE A 37 11.44 -8.62 15.52
CA PHE A 37 10.26 -9.28 16.09
C PHE A 37 10.03 -10.67 15.48
N PRO A 38 10.93 -11.66 15.72
CA PRO A 38 10.91 -12.96 15.06
C PRO A 38 9.59 -13.73 15.26
N HIS A 39 8.96 -13.64 16.43
CA HIS A 39 7.66 -14.27 16.68
C HIS A 39 6.54 -13.61 15.87
N VAL A 40 6.54 -12.27 15.76
CA VAL A 40 5.58 -11.56 14.90
C VAL A 40 5.77 -11.94 13.44
N TYR A 41 7.01 -12.00 12.97
CA TYR A 41 7.32 -12.47 11.63
C TYR A 41 6.78 -13.87 11.38
N ALA A 42 7.10 -14.83 12.25
CA ALA A 42 6.68 -16.21 12.10
C ALA A 42 5.14 -16.35 12.07
N THR A 43 4.45 -15.70 13.01
CA THR A 43 2.98 -15.74 13.10
C THR A 43 2.33 -15.03 11.91
N MET A 44 2.83 -13.85 11.51
CA MET A 44 2.31 -13.10 10.37
C MET A 44 2.47 -13.87 9.07
N PHE A 45 3.66 -14.40 8.78
CA PHE A 45 3.91 -15.16 7.56
C PHE A 45 3.18 -16.50 7.52
N SER A 46 2.92 -17.11 8.67
CA SER A 46 2.09 -18.32 8.76
C SER A 46 0.60 -18.01 8.54
N SER A 47 0.08 -16.99 9.19
CA SER A 47 -1.34 -16.63 9.09
C SER A 47 -1.72 -16.10 7.72
N PHE A 48 -0.90 -15.23 7.15
CA PHE A 48 -1.12 -14.65 5.82
C PHE A 48 -0.41 -15.41 4.68
N TYR A 49 0.04 -16.66 4.92
CA TYR A 49 0.85 -17.42 3.95
C TYR A 49 0.28 -17.40 2.54
N LEU A 50 -0.99 -17.79 2.36
CA LEU A 50 -1.61 -17.83 1.05
C LEU A 50 -1.80 -16.42 0.45
N ALA A 51 -2.17 -15.44 1.26
CA ALA A 51 -2.32 -14.06 0.82
C ALA A 51 -0.96 -13.48 0.36
N LEU A 52 0.10 -13.70 1.13
CA LEU A 52 1.47 -13.27 0.78
C LEU A 52 1.99 -13.99 -0.46
N PHE A 53 1.69 -15.27 -0.61
CA PHE A 53 2.05 -16.05 -1.81
C PHE A 53 1.33 -15.49 -3.06
N LEU A 54 0.03 -15.22 -2.98
CA LEU A 54 -0.73 -14.61 -4.07
C LEU A 54 -0.21 -13.20 -4.41
N MET A 55 0.14 -12.41 -3.38
CA MET A 55 0.75 -11.10 -3.56
C MET A 55 2.09 -11.22 -4.29
N LEU A 56 2.95 -12.14 -3.88
CA LEU A 56 4.25 -12.38 -4.51
C LEU A 56 4.10 -12.78 -5.98
N LEU A 57 3.20 -13.72 -6.29
CA LEU A 57 2.92 -14.10 -7.67
C LEU A 57 2.43 -12.93 -8.52
N ALA A 58 1.55 -12.10 -7.96
CA ALA A 58 1.03 -10.91 -8.62
C ALA A 58 2.14 -9.90 -8.91
N LEU A 59 3.03 -9.65 -7.94
CA LEU A 59 4.15 -8.73 -8.09
C LEU A 59 5.20 -9.25 -9.08
N ILE A 60 5.52 -10.55 -9.07
CA ILE A 60 6.41 -11.18 -10.06
C ILE A 60 5.83 -11.02 -11.47
N GLY A 61 4.53 -11.35 -11.65
CA GLY A 61 3.85 -11.20 -12.93
C GLY A 61 3.88 -9.76 -13.44
N ARG A 62 3.67 -8.79 -12.56
CA ARG A 62 3.73 -7.35 -12.89
C ARG A 62 5.16 -6.90 -13.24
N GLY A 63 6.16 -7.27 -12.45
CA GLY A 63 7.55 -6.92 -12.69
C GLY A 63 8.06 -7.45 -14.05
N VAL A 64 7.78 -8.73 -14.32
CA VAL A 64 8.09 -9.33 -15.63
C VAL A 64 7.36 -8.64 -16.76
N ALA A 65 6.10 -8.25 -16.56
CA ALA A 65 5.28 -7.61 -17.58
C ALA A 65 5.84 -6.27 -18.04
N PHE A 66 6.44 -5.47 -17.17
CA PHE A 66 7.07 -4.20 -17.56
C PHE A 66 8.17 -4.40 -18.59
N GLU A 67 8.98 -5.44 -18.46
CA GLU A 67 10.10 -5.71 -19.36
C GLU A 67 9.68 -6.46 -20.63
N PHE A 68 8.73 -7.39 -20.52
CA PHE A 68 8.39 -8.30 -21.63
C PHE A 68 7.29 -7.78 -22.55
N ARG A 69 6.43 -6.87 -22.10
CA ARG A 69 5.29 -6.35 -22.87
C ARG A 69 5.69 -5.81 -24.22
N SER A 70 6.80 -5.09 -24.30
CA SER A 70 7.28 -4.42 -25.53
C SER A 70 8.20 -5.28 -26.39
N LYS A 71 8.46 -6.56 -26.02
CA LYS A 71 9.34 -7.45 -26.76
C LYS A 71 8.69 -8.07 -28.00
N ASP A 72 7.36 -8.03 -28.10
CA ASP A 72 6.62 -8.54 -29.23
C ASP A 72 5.53 -7.54 -29.66
N GLU A 73 5.29 -7.43 -30.96
CA GLU A 73 4.28 -6.52 -31.53
C GLU A 73 2.87 -7.14 -31.58
N SER A 74 2.75 -8.44 -31.31
CA SER A 74 1.48 -9.16 -31.31
C SER A 74 0.48 -8.50 -30.35
N PRO A 75 -0.73 -8.14 -30.81
CA PRO A 75 -1.77 -7.59 -29.93
C PRO A 75 -2.17 -8.54 -28.79
N VAL A 76 -2.13 -9.85 -29.03
CA VAL A 76 -2.43 -10.87 -28.01
C VAL A 76 -1.37 -10.84 -26.92
N TRP A 77 -0.08 -10.79 -27.30
CA TRP A 77 1.04 -10.67 -26.38
C TRP A 77 0.90 -9.44 -25.49
N ARG A 78 0.76 -8.26 -26.09
CA ARG A 78 0.63 -6.97 -25.36
C ARG A 78 -0.58 -6.97 -24.42
N ASN A 79 -1.72 -7.49 -24.88
CA ASN A 79 -2.93 -7.55 -24.06
C ASN A 79 -2.78 -8.51 -22.86
N THR A 80 -2.09 -9.63 -23.03
CA THR A 80 -1.81 -10.59 -21.92
C THR A 80 -0.99 -9.90 -20.84
N TRP A 81 0.08 -9.19 -21.20
CA TRP A 81 0.90 -8.46 -20.25
C TRP A 81 0.17 -7.27 -19.62
N ASP A 82 -0.71 -6.60 -20.33
CA ASP A 82 -1.56 -5.55 -19.78
C ASP A 82 -2.49 -6.10 -18.67
N TRP A 83 -3.05 -7.29 -18.86
CA TRP A 83 -3.85 -7.95 -17.82
C TRP A 83 -3.00 -8.38 -16.62
N LEU A 84 -1.78 -8.86 -16.85
CA LEU A 84 -0.85 -9.18 -15.76
C LEU A 84 -0.47 -7.91 -14.96
N ILE A 85 -0.23 -6.78 -15.62
CA ILE A 85 -0.01 -5.50 -14.93
C ILE A 85 -1.26 -5.10 -14.11
N PHE A 86 -2.46 -5.28 -14.66
CA PHE A 86 -3.70 -4.97 -13.96
C PHE A 86 -3.88 -5.83 -12.71
N PHE A 87 -3.87 -7.14 -12.84
CA PHE A 87 -4.03 -8.05 -11.70
C PHE A 87 -2.85 -7.96 -10.73
N GLY A 88 -1.62 -7.84 -11.26
CA GLY A 88 -0.41 -7.62 -10.46
C GLY A 88 -0.40 -6.32 -9.67
N SER A 89 -1.30 -5.39 -9.96
CA SER A 89 -1.48 -4.15 -9.21
C SER A 89 -2.68 -4.20 -8.26
N VAL A 90 -3.81 -4.73 -8.71
CA VAL A 90 -5.05 -4.77 -7.91
C VAL A 90 -4.97 -5.77 -6.77
N VAL A 91 -4.41 -6.97 -7.03
CA VAL A 91 -4.31 -8.02 -6.00
C VAL A 91 -3.46 -7.57 -4.80
N PRO A 92 -2.23 -7.05 -4.97
CA PRO A 92 -1.46 -6.55 -3.84
C PRO A 92 -2.15 -5.39 -3.11
N ALA A 93 -2.75 -4.44 -3.84
CA ALA A 93 -3.45 -3.32 -3.22
C ALA A 93 -4.61 -3.78 -2.34
N PHE A 94 -5.41 -4.76 -2.82
CA PHE A 94 -6.51 -5.35 -2.06
C PHE A 94 -6.01 -6.13 -0.85
N LEU A 95 -5.03 -7.02 -1.04
CA LEU A 95 -4.49 -7.86 0.03
C LEU A 95 -3.81 -7.06 1.14
N TRP A 96 -3.17 -5.93 0.81
CA TRP A 96 -2.66 -5.01 1.83
C TRP A 96 -3.77 -4.46 2.72
N GLY A 97 -4.88 -4.02 2.14
CA GLY A 97 -6.00 -3.53 2.92
C GLY A 97 -6.63 -4.63 3.80
N VAL A 98 -6.75 -5.85 3.25
CA VAL A 98 -7.20 -7.03 4.02
C VAL A 98 -6.25 -7.32 5.18
N ALA A 99 -4.93 -7.32 4.94
CA ALA A 99 -3.95 -7.61 5.98
C ALA A 99 -3.97 -6.56 7.11
N VAL A 100 -3.95 -5.27 6.75
CA VAL A 100 -3.94 -4.18 7.74
C VAL A 100 -5.20 -4.19 8.61
N THR A 101 -6.37 -4.40 8.02
CA THR A 101 -7.62 -4.47 8.78
C THR A 101 -7.73 -5.73 9.63
N ASN A 102 -7.14 -6.86 9.22
CA ASN A 102 -7.01 -8.05 10.06
C ASN A 102 -6.12 -7.80 11.29
N LEU A 103 -5.01 -7.08 11.11
CA LEU A 103 -4.12 -6.74 12.23
C LEU A 103 -4.84 -5.86 13.27
N LEU A 104 -5.77 -5.00 12.84
CA LEU A 104 -6.59 -4.18 13.73
C LEU A 104 -7.70 -4.97 14.40
N GLN A 105 -8.44 -5.79 13.62
CA GLN A 105 -9.57 -6.58 14.13
C GLN A 105 -9.11 -7.70 15.05
N GLY A 106 -7.89 -8.19 14.82
CA GLY A 106 -7.36 -9.38 15.46
C GLY A 106 -7.62 -10.64 14.66
N ILE A 107 -6.68 -11.59 14.73
CA ILE A 107 -6.73 -12.90 14.09
C ILE A 107 -6.66 -14.01 15.16
N MET A 108 -7.01 -15.24 14.79
CA MET A 108 -7.07 -16.37 15.72
C MET A 108 -5.66 -16.84 16.13
N ILE A 109 -5.05 -16.15 17.09
CA ILE A 109 -3.73 -16.50 17.67
C ILE A 109 -3.99 -17.19 19.01
N ASN A 110 -3.39 -18.37 19.24
CA ASN A 110 -3.47 -19.11 20.47
C ASN A 110 -2.37 -18.70 21.48
N GLU A 111 -2.38 -19.32 22.67
CA GLU A 111 -1.41 -19.09 23.76
C GLU A 111 0.06 -19.32 23.36
N LYS A 112 0.30 -20.12 22.31
CA LYS A 112 1.64 -20.42 21.78
C LYS A 112 2.07 -19.46 20.67
N MET A 113 1.36 -18.34 20.51
CA MET A 113 1.59 -17.35 19.44
C MET A 113 1.43 -17.93 18.01
N ILE A 114 0.65 -19.00 17.85
CA ILE A 114 0.43 -19.68 16.58
C ILE A 114 -0.97 -19.32 16.07
N TYR A 115 -1.07 -19.02 14.78
CA TYR A 115 -2.36 -18.86 14.10
C TYR A 115 -3.04 -20.21 13.93
N VAL A 116 -4.31 -20.31 14.36
CA VAL A 116 -5.10 -21.54 14.32
C VAL A 116 -6.34 -21.43 13.44
N GLY A 117 -6.54 -20.32 12.74
CA GLY A 117 -7.60 -20.12 11.79
C GLY A 117 -7.27 -20.65 10.38
N SER A 118 -8.20 -20.49 9.47
CA SER A 118 -8.07 -20.77 8.04
C SER A 118 -7.86 -19.48 7.22
N PHE A 119 -7.52 -19.62 5.93
CA PHE A 119 -7.44 -18.47 5.03
C PHE A 119 -8.76 -17.68 4.94
N PHE A 120 -9.89 -18.38 4.98
CA PHE A 120 -11.20 -17.73 4.86
C PHE A 120 -11.60 -16.93 6.10
N ASP A 121 -11.05 -17.25 7.26
CA ASP A 121 -11.27 -16.49 8.50
C ASP A 121 -10.65 -15.08 8.44
N LEU A 122 -9.71 -14.86 7.51
CA LEU A 122 -9.13 -13.54 7.24
C LEU A 122 -10.05 -12.67 6.35
N LEU A 123 -11.11 -13.24 5.78
CA LEU A 123 -12.02 -12.56 4.84
C LEU A 123 -13.34 -12.24 5.53
N SER A 124 -13.35 -11.28 6.43
CA SER A 124 -14.57 -10.73 7.04
C SER A 124 -15.13 -9.56 6.21
N PRO A 125 -16.39 -9.17 6.39
CA PRO A 125 -16.94 -7.97 5.74
C PRO A 125 -16.09 -6.72 5.99
N TYR A 126 -15.53 -6.58 7.19
CA TYR A 126 -14.64 -5.46 7.54
C TYR A 126 -13.32 -5.51 6.77
N THR A 127 -12.68 -6.67 6.69
CA THR A 127 -11.39 -6.81 6.01
C THR A 127 -11.52 -6.69 4.49
N ILE A 128 -12.63 -7.17 3.91
CA ILE A 128 -12.96 -6.96 2.50
C ILE A 128 -13.18 -5.47 2.20
N LEU A 129 -13.91 -4.76 3.08
CA LEU A 129 -14.09 -3.32 2.96
C LEU A 129 -12.75 -2.57 3.07
N GLY A 130 -11.87 -2.99 3.97
CA GLY A 130 -10.49 -2.48 4.06
C GLY A 130 -9.72 -2.68 2.76
N GLY A 131 -9.79 -3.89 2.17
CA GLY A 131 -9.19 -4.19 0.88
C GLY A 131 -9.67 -3.27 -0.23
N LEU A 132 -11.00 -3.09 -0.36
CA LEU A 132 -11.59 -2.18 -1.35
C LEU A 132 -11.18 -0.73 -1.10
N THR A 133 -11.16 -0.29 0.16
CA THR A 133 -10.73 1.07 0.53
C THR A 133 -9.31 1.33 0.04
N PHE A 134 -8.36 0.41 0.29
CA PHE A 134 -6.99 0.54 -0.18
C PHE A 134 -6.90 0.61 -1.70
N VAL A 135 -7.61 -0.26 -2.42
CA VAL A 135 -7.64 -0.23 -3.89
C VAL A 135 -8.06 1.15 -4.41
N PHE A 136 -9.15 1.72 -3.90
CA PHE A 136 -9.65 2.99 -4.42
C PHE A 136 -8.84 4.20 -3.96
N VAL A 137 -8.26 4.18 -2.75
CA VAL A 137 -7.30 5.20 -2.30
C VAL A 137 -6.05 5.18 -3.19
N PHE A 138 -5.50 4.00 -3.49
CA PHE A 138 -4.33 3.88 -4.36
C PHE A 138 -4.64 4.22 -5.81
N LEU A 139 -5.82 3.90 -6.32
CA LEU A 139 -6.27 4.33 -7.65
C LEU A 139 -6.39 5.86 -7.74
N PHE A 140 -6.94 6.52 -6.71
CA PHE A 140 -6.96 7.98 -6.65
C PHE A 140 -5.54 8.55 -6.67
N HIS A 141 -4.67 8.05 -5.77
CA HIS A 141 -3.30 8.54 -5.65
C HIS A 141 -2.48 8.32 -6.92
N GLY A 142 -2.57 7.13 -7.53
CA GLY A 142 -1.91 6.80 -8.79
C GLY A 142 -2.44 7.64 -9.97
N ALA A 143 -3.75 7.87 -10.04
CA ALA A 143 -4.33 8.75 -11.06
C ALA A 143 -3.86 10.20 -10.89
N MET A 144 -3.71 10.69 -9.65
CA MET A 144 -3.11 12.00 -9.37
C MET A 144 -1.64 12.04 -9.79
N PHE A 145 -0.85 10.98 -9.54
CA PHE A 145 0.52 10.87 -10.02
C PHE A 145 0.61 10.99 -11.55
N LEU A 146 -0.27 10.30 -12.28
CA LEU A 146 -0.33 10.39 -13.74
C LEU A 146 -0.62 11.81 -14.25
N THR A 147 -1.40 12.62 -13.53
CA THR A 147 -1.60 14.03 -13.92
C THR A 147 -0.31 14.86 -13.87
N LEU A 148 0.64 14.46 -13.02
CA LEU A 148 1.94 15.13 -12.88
C LEU A 148 2.97 14.63 -13.88
N LYS A 149 2.86 13.37 -14.31
CA LYS A 149 3.88 12.65 -15.09
C LYS A 149 3.54 12.51 -16.57
N THR A 150 2.30 12.80 -17.00
CA THR A 150 1.87 12.68 -18.39
C THR A 150 1.51 14.04 -19.00
N GLU A 151 1.16 14.06 -20.27
CA GLU A 151 0.84 15.28 -21.02
C GLU A 151 -0.56 15.25 -21.64
N ALA A 152 -1.01 16.44 -22.07
CA ALA A 152 -2.21 16.67 -22.87
C ALA A 152 -3.48 15.95 -22.37
N TYR A 153 -4.07 15.15 -23.22
CA TYR A 153 -5.35 14.46 -22.98
C TYR A 153 -5.27 13.40 -21.85
N LEU A 154 -4.09 12.79 -21.63
CA LEU A 154 -3.91 11.83 -20.53
C LEU A 154 -4.08 12.51 -19.15
N VAL A 155 -3.67 13.76 -19.00
CA VAL A 155 -3.87 14.54 -17.76
C VAL A 155 -5.37 14.67 -17.46
N LEU A 156 -6.17 15.07 -18.45
CA LEU A 156 -7.62 15.24 -18.26
C LEU A 156 -8.32 13.91 -17.97
N ARG A 157 -7.90 12.85 -18.65
CA ARG A 157 -8.45 11.51 -18.45
C ARG A 157 -8.08 10.95 -17.07
N SER A 158 -6.83 11.10 -16.66
CA SER A 158 -6.34 10.72 -15.33
C SER A 158 -7.07 11.48 -14.21
N ARG A 159 -7.28 12.80 -14.40
CA ARG A 159 -8.12 13.60 -13.49
C ARG A 159 -9.53 13.04 -13.37
N ASN A 160 -10.18 12.70 -14.47
CA ASN A 160 -11.55 12.17 -14.44
C ASN A 160 -11.61 10.82 -13.72
N VAL A 161 -10.61 9.96 -13.89
CA VAL A 161 -10.47 8.71 -13.11
C VAL A 161 -10.23 9.01 -11.65
N ALA A 162 -9.32 9.94 -11.31
CA ALA A 162 -9.08 10.36 -9.94
C ALA A 162 -10.36 10.85 -9.25
N LEU A 163 -11.18 11.65 -9.92
CA LEU A 163 -12.44 12.13 -9.35
C LEU A 163 -13.46 11.00 -9.12
N LYS A 164 -13.58 10.05 -10.05
CA LYS A 164 -14.49 8.90 -9.87
C LYS A 164 -14.02 7.97 -8.77
N CYS A 165 -12.74 7.56 -8.81
CA CYS A 165 -12.16 6.68 -7.80
C CYS A 165 -12.06 7.36 -6.44
N GLY A 166 -11.75 8.68 -6.40
CA GLY A 166 -11.66 9.45 -5.17
C GLY A 166 -13.01 9.60 -4.46
N ALA A 167 -14.10 9.83 -5.21
CA ALA A 167 -15.44 9.88 -4.62
C ALA A 167 -15.81 8.54 -3.96
N LEU A 168 -15.54 7.42 -4.65
CA LEU A 168 -15.78 6.10 -4.10
C LEU A 168 -14.82 5.79 -2.95
N ALA A 169 -13.55 6.22 -3.04
CA ALA A 169 -12.59 6.08 -1.95
C ALA A 169 -13.05 6.79 -0.67
N ILE A 170 -13.60 8.00 -0.78
CA ILE A 170 -14.15 8.74 0.38
C ILE A 170 -15.28 7.93 1.04
N LEU A 171 -16.21 7.43 0.24
CA LEU A 171 -17.34 6.64 0.74
C LEU A 171 -16.87 5.35 1.45
N LEU A 172 -15.97 4.62 0.81
CA LEU A 172 -15.40 3.39 1.38
C LEU A 172 -14.56 3.67 2.63
N PHE A 173 -13.78 4.76 2.62
CA PHE A 173 -12.94 5.15 3.77
C PHE A 173 -13.81 5.49 4.99
N VAL A 174 -14.88 6.27 4.79
CA VAL A 174 -15.83 6.59 5.88
C VAL A 174 -16.51 5.32 6.39
N ALA A 175 -16.99 4.45 5.50
CA ALA A 175 -17.59 3.18 5.90
C ALA A 175 -16.57 2.29 6.65
N CYS A 176 -15.32 2.25 6.20
CA CYS A 176 -14.25 1.52 6.87
C CYS A 176 -13.95 2.12 8.27
N MET A 177 -13.92 3.45 8.42
CA MET A 177 -13.78 4.10 9.72
C MET A 177 -14.93 3.74 10.67
N MET A 178 -16.18 3.72 10.18
CA MET A 178 -17.34 3.31 10.99
C MET A 178 -17.20 1.87 11.47
N MET A 179 -16.78 0.96 10.58
CA MET A 179 -16.53 -0.43 10.96
C MET A 179 -15.30 -0.58 11.87
N THR A 180 -14.28 0.24 11.69
CA THR A 180 -13.11 0.28 12.61
C THR A 180 -13.55 0.69 14.02
N TYR A 181 -14.45 1.66 14.14
CA TYR A 181 -14.99 2.09 15.43
C TYR A 181 -15.77 0.97 16.15
N THR A 182 -16.51 0.14 15.41
CA THR A 182 -17.34 -0.93 15.98
C THR A 182 -16.60 -2.26 16.18
N ASN A 183 -15.57 -2.54 15.38
CA ASN A 183 -14.91 -3.85 15.38
C ASN A 183 -13.51 -3.83 16.00
N THR A 184 -12.98 -2.66 16.37
CA THR A 184 -11.63 -2.52 16.92
C THR A 184 -11.61 -1.52 18.07
N ASP A 185 -10.54 -1.53 18.83
CA ASP A 185 -10.30 -0.58 19.92
C ASP A 185 -9.43 0.63 19.51
N LEU A 186 -9.17 0.83 18.21
CA LEU A 186 -8.32 1.90 17.70
C LEU A 186 -8.76 3.28 18.20
N PHE A 187 -10.06 3.53 18.24
CA PHE A 187 -10.63 4.81 18.70
C PHE A 187 -10.61 4.98 20.23
N SER A 188 -10.29 3.95 20.99
CA SER A 188 -10.01 4.08 22.42
C SER A 188 -8.75 4.90 22.68
N SER A 189 -7.81 4.92 21.73
CA SER A 189 -6.70 5.86 21.69
C SER A 189 -7.15 7.17 21.05
N ILE A 190 -7.27 8.24 21.84
CA ILE A 190 -7.60 9.59 21.35
C ILE A 190 -6.62 10.02 20.23
N ALA A 191 -5.33 9.71 20.41
CA ALA A 191 -4.31 10.07 19.43
C ALA A 191 -4.54 9.34 18.09
N ALA A 192 -4.75 8.01 18.12
CA ALA A 192 -5.00 7.23 16.91
C ALA A 192 -6.27 7.66 16.18
N GLY A 193 -7.37 7.82 16.93
CA GLY A 193 -8.65 8.27 16.37
C GLY A 193 -8.56 9.68 15.76
N SER A 194 -7.86 10.60 16.42
CA SER A 194 -7.64 11.96 15.90
C SER A 194 -6.80 11.96 14.62
N ILE A 195 -5.70 11.19 14.59
CA ILE A 195 -4.83 11.10 13.40
C ILE A 195 -5.59 10.48 12.22
N LEU A 196 -6.40 9.43 12.46
CA LEU A 196 -7.21 8.81 11.40
C LEU A 196 -8.29 9.76 10.88
N THR A 197 -8.89 10.57 11.75
CA THR A 197 -9.85 11.60 11.37
C THR A 197 -9.18 12.69 10.53
N ILE A 198 -7.98 13.14 10.93
CA ILE A 198 -7.17 14.08 10.13
C ILE A 198 -6.85 13.49 8.77
N ALA A 199 -6.49 12.20 8.68
CA ALA A 199 -6.25 11.53 7.41
C ALA A 199 -7.46 11.60 6.47
N ALA A 200 -8.67 11.34 6.99
CA ALA A 200 -9.91 11.45 6.23
C ALA A 200 -10.15 12.87 5.71
N VAL A 201 -9.98 13.88 6.57
CA VAL A 201 -10.15 15.29 6.20
C VAL A 201 -9.14 15.72 5.13
N VAL A 202 -7.87 15.36 5.30
CA VAL A 202 -6.80 15.64 4.33
C VAL A 202 -7.07 14.96 2.99
N PHE A 203 -7.60 13.73 3.00
CA PHE A 203 -7.99 13.04 1.77
C PHE A 203 -9.12 13.77 1.03
N VAL A 204 -10.15 14.22 1.74
CA VAL A 204 -11.27 15.02 1.18
C VAL A 204 -10.75 16.34 0.60
N ILE A 205 -9.84 17.03 1.30
CA ILE A 205 -9.18 18.24 0.78
C ILE A 205 -8.43 17.91 -0.51
N GLY A 206 -7.66 16.80 -0.55
CA GLY A 206 -6.96 16.34 -1.74
C GLY A 206 -7.88 16.08 -2.93
N TYR A 207 -9.04 15.49 -2.68
CA TYR A 207 -10.09 15.31 -3.68
C TYR A 207 -10.62 16.65 -4.21
N GLY A 208 -10.93 17.61 -3.33
CA GLY A 208 -11.37 18.96 -3.71
C GLY A 208 -10.31 19.71 -4.54
N LEU A 209 -9.02 19.57 -4.19
CA LEU A 209 -7.91 20.14 -4.95
C LEU A 209 -7.76 19.51 -6.36
N ALA A 210 -8.01 18.21 -6.48
CA ALA A 210 -8.06 17.52 -7.78
C ALA A 210 -9.19 18.07 -8.65
N TRP A 211 -10.36 18.34 -8.05
CA TRP A 211 -11.49 18.97 -8.72
C TRP A 211 -11.14 20.38 -9.21
N MET A 212 -10.44 21.17 -8.39
CA MET A 212 -9.93 22.50 -8.71
C MET A 212 -8.70 22.51 -9.67
N LYS A 213 -8.28 21.36 -10.20
CA LYS A 213 -7.11 21.17 -11.08
C LYS A 213 -5.76 21.52 -10.42
N LYS A 214 -5.69 21.57 -9.09
CA LYS A 214 -4.45 21.78 -8.32
C LYS A 214 -3.76 20.43 -8.07
N TYR A 215 -3.26 19.82 -9.14
CA TYR A 215 -2.82 18.43 -9.16
C TYR A 215 -1.70 18.11 -8.16
N GLY A 216 -0.67 18.95 -8.07
CA GLY A 216 0.45 18.76 -7.15
C GLY A 216 -0.01 18.72 -5.69
N LEU A 217 -0.81 19.70 -5.28
CA LEU A 217 -1.37 19.74 -3.92
C LEU A 217 -2.31 18.56 -3.65
N GLY A 218 -3.16 18.19 -4.63
CA GLY A 218 -4.02 17.01 -4.51
C GLY A 218 -3.24 15.72 -4.33
N PHE A 219 -2.13 15.53 -5.05
CA PHE A 219 -1.22 14.40 -4.88
C PHE A 219 -0.58 14.40 -3.48
N THR A 220 -0.08 15.55 -3.03
CA THR A 220 0.54 15.69 -1.70
C THR A 220 -0.45 15.38 -0.58
N CYS A 221 -1.69 15.88 -0.67
CA CYS A 221 -2.74 15.55 0.30
C CYS A 221 -3.06 14.04 0.30
N GLY A 222 -3.13 13.41 -0.87
CA GLY A 222 -3.30 11.96 -0.96
C GLY A 222 -2.16 11.19 -0.28
N ALA A 223 -0.91 11.60 -0.48
CA ALA A 223 0.25 11.01 0.20
C ALA A 223 0.18 11.20 1.72
N LEU A 224 -0.12 12.43 2.18
CA LEU A 224 -0.25 12.73 3.61
C LEU A 224 -1.38 11.93 4.26
N ALA A 225 -2.51 11.74 3.58
CA ALA A 225 -3.60 10.92 4.08
C ALA A 225 -3.18 9.46 4.27
N ILE A 226 -2.42 8.89 3.32
CA ILE A 226 -1.89 7.52 3.44
C ILE A 226 -0.91 7.43 4.62
N ILE A 227 0.01 8.39 4.77
CA ILE A 227 0.96 8.44 5.89
C ILE A 227 0.22 8.55 7.22
N CYS A 228 -0.73 9.49 7.36
CA CYS A 228 -1.50 9.66 8.59
C CYS A 228 -2.30 8.39 8.93
N THR A 229 -2.92 7.74 7.93
CA THR A 229 -3.63 6.46 8.14
C THR A 229 -2.69 5.40 8.69
N THR A 230 -1.49 5.25 8.10
CA THR A 230 -0.47 4.29 8.54
C THR A 230 -0.01 4.59 9.97
N VAL A 231 0.26 5.87 10.29
CA VAL A 231 0.63 6.29 11.66
C VAL A 231 -0.49 6.01 12.65
N ALA A 232 -1.76 6.28 12.29
CA ALA A 232 -2.91 6.00 13.13
C ALA A 232 -3.01 4.51 13.49
N PHE A 233 -2.76 3.61 12.53
CA PHE A 233 -2.76 2.17 12.76
C PHE A 233 -1.70 1.75 13.78
N PHE A 234 -0.46 2.19 13.60
CA PHE A 234 0.61 1.84 14.53
C PHE A 234 0.41 2.44 15.93
N VAL A 235 -0.08 3.69 16.02
CA VAL A 235 -0.40 4.32 17.30
C VAL A 235 -1.58 3.61 18.00
N GLY A 236 -2.58 3.19 17.24
CA GLY A 236 -3.74 2.47 17.77
C GLY A 236 -3.42 1.05 18.20
N LEU A 237 -2.51 0.37 17.50
CA LEU A 237 -2.06 -0.97 17.87
C LEU A 237 -1.14 -0.97 19.10
N PHE A 238 -0.31 0.08 19.28
CA PHE A 238 0.70 0.12 20.34
C PHE A 238 0.12 -0.20 21.73
N PRO A 239 0.74 -1.09 22.54
CA PRO A 239 2.03 -1.77 22.34
C PRO A 239 1.93 -3.10 21.56
N ARG A 240 0.75 -3.45 21.06
CA ARG A 240 0.52 -4.69 20.29
C ARG A 240 1.07 -4.53 18.87
N LEU A 241 1.55 -5.63 18.30
CA LEU A 241 1.95 -5.74 16.90
C LEU A 241 0.96 -6.62 16.12
N MET A 242 0.40 -7.62 16.78
CA MET A 242 -0.68 -8.46 16.26
C MET A 242 -1.68 -8.75 17.38
N VAL A 243 -2.95 -8.51 17.11
CA VAL A 243 -4.03 -8.73 18.08
C VAL A 243 -4.54 -10.14 17.94
N SER A 244 -4.70 -10.86 19.10
CA SER A 244 -5.43 -12.12 19.14
C SER A 244 -6.93 -11.87 19.31
N SER A 245 -7.75 -12.46 18.42
CA SER A 245 -9.21 -12.44 18.52
C SER A 245 -9.75 -13.47 19.51
N LEU A 246 -8.92 -14.43 19.96
CA LEU A 246 -9.32 -15.49 20.90
C LEU A 246 -9.19 -15.04 22.35
N ASN A 247 -8.06 -14.40 22.70
CA ASN A 247 -7.80 -13.84 24.01
C ASN A 247 -6.84 -12.65 23.89
N PRO A 248 -7.16 -11.48 24.45
CA PRO A 248 -6.27 -10.31 24.44
C PRO A 248 -4.86 -10.59 24.96
N ASP A 249 -4.71 -11.47 25.98
CA ASP A 249 -3.43 -11.82 26.58
C ASP A 249 -2.50 -12.61 25.65
N TRP A 250 -3.03 -13.20 24.59
CA TRP A 250 -2.27 -13.93 23.57
C TRP A 250 -1.81 -13.05 22.42
N SER A 251 -2.08 -11.76 22.49
CA SER A 251 -1.61 -10.78 21.49
C SER A 251 -0.10 -10.67 21.51
N LEU A 252 0.50 -10.57 20.32
CA LEU A 252 1.92 -10.30 20.20
C LEU A 252 2.17 -8.81 20.38
N THR A 253 3.09 -8.50 21.28
CA THR A 253 3.44 -7.13 21.67
C THR A 253 4.94 -6.88 21.45
N ILE A 254 5.33 -5.61 21.50
CA ILE A 254 6.74 -5.23 21.49
C ILE A 254 7.55 -5.79 22.67
N TYR A 255 6.88 -6.31 23.72
CA TYR A 255 7.54 -6.85 24.93
C TYR A 255 7.73 -8.35 24.86
N ASN A 256 6.72 -9.11 24.37
CA ASN A 256 6.76 -10.57 24.37
C ASN A 256 7.30 -11.18 23.06
N ALA A 257 7.41 -10.38 22.00
CA ALA A 257 7.80 -10.84 20.67
C ALA A 257 9.10 -10.20 20.15
N ALA A 258 9.72 -9.31 20.92
CA ALA A 258 10.95 -8.65 20.53
C ALA A 258 12.17 -9.59 20.60
N SER A 259 13.13 -9.33 19.74
CA SER A 259 14.46 -9.93 19.78
C SER A 259 15.27 -9.44 20.99
N THR A 260 16.48 -9.92 21.15
CA THR A 260 17.36 -9.49 22.25
C THR A 260 17.70 -8.00 22.14
N GLN A 261 17.95 -7.34 23.28
CA GLN A 261 18.38 -5.93 23.32
C GLN A 261 19.61 -5.65 22.46
N TYR A 262 20.53 -6.60 22.39
CA TYR A 262 21.72 -6.52 21.55
C TYR A 262 21.35 -6.43 20.07
N THR A 263 20.48 -7.33 19.59
CA THR A 263 20.00 -7.33 18.20
C THR A 263 19.25 -6.03 17.85
N LEU A 264 18.35 -5.59 18.75
CA LEU A 264 17.61 -4.34 18.55
C LEU A 264 18.52 -3.12 18.47
N SER A 265 19.60 -3.09 19.28
CA SER A 265 20.59 -2.00 19.25
C SER A 265 21.34 -1.96 17.90
N ILE A 266 21.80 -3.12 17.40
CA ILE A 266 22.45 -3.19 16.10
C ILE A 266 21.50 -2.75 14.98
N MET A 267 20.25 -3.23 15.00
CA MET A 267 19.25 -2.85 14.01
C MET A 267 18.93 -1.35 14.04
N THR A 268 18.87 -0.76 15.23
CA THR A 268 18.65 0.68 15.39
C THR A 268 19.79 1.47 14.75
N ILE A 269 21.05 1.09 15.01
CA ILE A 269 22.23 1.73 14.40
C ILE A 269 22.18 1.58 12.87
N ALA A 270 21.93 0.37 12.38
CA ALA A 270 21.81 0.11 10.94
C ALA A 270 20.69 0.95 10.30
N ALA A 271 19.52 1.03 10.93
CA ALA A 271 18.40 1.83 10.43
C ALA A 271 18.74 3.33 10.40
N ILE A 272 19.34 3.88 11.46
CA ILE A 272 19.74 5.30 11.51
C ILE A 272 20.75 5.65 10.42
N VAL A 273 21.63 4.72 10.06
CA VAL A 273 22.65 4.96 9.02
C VAL A 273 22.09 4.74 7.62
N PHE A 274 21.47 3.59 7.36
CA PHE A 274 21.11 3.19 5.99
C PHE A 274 19.79 3.78 5.51
N VAL A 275 18.78 3.93 6.37
CA VAL A 275 17.48 4.48 5.94
C VAL A 275 17.60 5.89 5.37
N PRO A 276 18.31 6.85 5.99
CA PRO A 276 18.52 8.16 5.40
C PRO A 276 19.25 8.11 4.05
N ILE A 277 20.26 7.25 3.90
CA ILE A 277 21.01 7.08 2.65
C ILE A 277 20.07 6.62 1.53
N VAL A 278 19.24 5.60 1.81
CA VAL A 278 18.27 5.08 0.83
C VAL A 278 17.21 6.13 0.49
N LEU A 279 16.71 6.87 1.47
CA LEU A 279 15.75 7.95 1.22
C LEU A 279 16.32 9.06 0.33
N VAL A 280 17.56 9.46 0.56
CA VAL A 280 18.27 10.45 -0.30
C VAL A 280 18.44 9.90 -1.70
N TYR A 281 18.87 8.63 -1.85
CA TYR A 281 19.00 7.97 -3.14
C TYR A 281 17.67 7.90 -3.89
N GLN A 282 16.59 7.50 -3.23
CA GLN A 282 15.26 7.47 -3.85
C GLN A 282 14.77 8.87 -4.23
N ALA A 283 14.95 9.86 -3.36
CA ALA A 283 14.60 11.25 -3.68
C ALA A 283 15.39 11.74 -4.92
N TRP A 284 16.66 11.38 -5.04
CA TRP A 284 17.47 11.68 -6.21
C TRP A 284 16.97 10.98 -7.47
N THR A 285 16.57 9.70 -7.39
CA THR A 285 15.94 8.98 -8.50
C THR A 285 14.67 9.67 -8.99
N TYR A 286 13.77 10.03 -8.07
CA TYR A 286 12.57 10.78 -8.41
C TYR A 286 12.89 12.16 -9.03
N TRP A 287 13.95 12.83 -8.58
CA TRP A 287 14.39 14.10 -9.14
C TRP A 287 14.96 13.96 -10.55
N VAL A 288 15.76 12.91 -10.82
CA VAL A 288 16.30 12.62 -12.16
C VAL A 288 15.17 12.38 -13.14
N PHE A 289 14.22 11.52 -12.80
CA PHE A 289 13.09 11.15 -13.63
C PHE A 289 11.86 12.07 -13.46
N ARG A 290 12.02 13.31 -12.97
CA ARG A 290 10.87 14.21 -12.71
C ARG A 290 10.16 14.72 -13.94
N LYS A 291 10.78 14.66 -15.12
CA LYS A 291 10.18 15.15 -16.38
C LYS A 291 8.91 14.37 -16.75
N ARG A 292 8.02 15.01 -17.49
CA ARG A 292 6.82 14.37 -18.02
C ARG A 292 7.20 13.38 -19.12
N VAL A 293 6.50 12.26 -19.15
CA VAL A 293 6.63 11.25 -20.20
C VAL A 293 5.82 11.69 -21.41
N THR A 294 6.44 11.68 -22.57
CA THR A 294 5.85 12.02 -23.87
C THR A 294 5.92 10.82 -24.80
N ALA A 295 5.15 10.83 -25.87
CA ALA A 295 5.21 9.80 -26.92
C ALA A 295 6.60 9.65 -27.58
N LYS A 296 7.49 10.66 -27.43
CA LYS A 296 8.84 10.66 -28.01
C LYS A 296 9.89 10.00 -27.13
N ASN A 297 9.61 9.81 -25.84
CA ASN A 297 10.59 9.36 -24.82
C ASN A 297 10.12 8.05 -24.17
N LEU A 298 9.76 7.05 -24.97
CA LEU A 298 9.30 5.76 -24.50
C LEU A 298 10.45 4.75 -24.46
N GLU A 299 10.74 4.21 -23.26
CA GLU A 299 11.73 3.16 -23.05
C GLU A 299 11.08 1.78 -22.90
N TYR A 300 9.85 1.72 -22.37
CA TYR A 300 9.07 0.50 -22.11
C TYR A 300 7.94 0.29 -23.13
#